data_7481e8c1c7cd78d76d1db9ec068631c2
#
_entry.id   7481e8c1c7cd78d76d1db9ec068631c2
#
_cell.length_a   1.000
_cell.length_b   1.000
_cell.length_c   1.000
_cell.angle_alpha   90.00
_cell.angle_beta   90.00
_cell.angle_gamma   90.00
#
_symmetry.space_group_name_H-M   'P 1'
#
loop_
_entity.id
_entity.type
_entity.pdbx_description
1 polymer ?
#
loop_
_entity_poly.entity_id
_entity_poly.type
_entity_poly.pdbx_seq_one_letter_code
_entity_poly.pdbx_strand_id
1 'polypeptide(L)'
;MTVSAPAATRAAVAGMARERTGPRERALAFADFHIHTRFSRDSILSEEKFIRVALDRGLTHVAVTNHNNVEGAMAVRDKAAELGVDDRLTVILGEEVSTSDGEVVGIFLQRTIPRGLTAAETADEIRAQGGLVSVPHPFDPFRPSHIRREPLERLAEAGKIDLIEVFNSRVTFHRHNQEAAEFAARYEIPGIAASDSHSSFEIAMSFNAMPAFENVDELEAALAQNEWHGSRSTVLIHLTTRYAVWSNIVRGWLGKGTATEPILGPEAPAEVKAEPIEAPTPEELPDPGDPEASSDRG
;
A
#
# COMPACT_ATOMS: atom_id res chain seq x y z
N MET A 1 6.50 -22.06 22.91
CA MET A 1 7.77 -21.64 22.26
C MET A 1 7.57 -20.22 21.78
N THR A 2 8.17 -19.26 22.46
CA THR A 2 8.14 -17.84 22.08
C THR A 2 9.09 -17.67 20.90
N VAL A 3 8.54 -17.51 19.70
CA VAL A 3 9.33 -17.11 18.53
C VAL A 3 9.57 -15.61 18.67
N SER A 4 10.72 -15.27 19.23
CA SER A 4 11.26 -13.91 19.22
C SER A 4 11.55 -13.53 17.76
N ALA A 5 11.22 -12.30 17.34
CA ALA A 5 11.76 -11.76 16.09
C ALA A 5 13.27 -11.96 16.08
N PRO A 6 13.88 -12.31 14.94
CA PRO A 6 15.30 -12.63 14.93
C PRO A 6 16.08 -11.47 15.53
N ALA A 7 16.90 -11.78 16.52
CA ALA A 7 17.80 -10.82 17.17
C ALA A 7 18.66 -10.04 16.15
N ALA A 8 18.83 -10.61 14.96
CA ALA A 8 19.50 -10.01 13.83
C ALA A 8 18.84 -8.73 13.31
N THR A 9 17.49 -8.66 13.25
CA THR A 9 16.79 -7.45 12.74
C THR A 9 16.92 -6.30 13.75
N ARG A 10 16.76 -6.60 15.03
CA ARG A 10 16.93 -5.62 16.12
C ARG A 10 18.37 -5.13 16.23
N ALA A 11 19.36 -6.02 16.03
CA ALA A 11 20.76 -5.69 16.01
C ALA A 11 21.18 -4.89 14.76
N ALA A 12 20.58 -5.18 13.60
CA ALA A 12 20.83 -4.45 12.35
C ALA A 12 20.37 -3.00 12.48
N VAL A 13 19.12 -2.74 12.86
CA VAL A 13 18.58 -1.38 13.06
C VAL A 13 19.37 -0.63 14.14
N ALA A 14 19.63 -1.25 15.28
CA ALA A 14 20.42 -0.64 16.36
C ALA A 14 21.90 -0.44 15.99
N GLY A 15 22.48 -1.29 15.14
CA GLY A 15 23.84 -1.17 14.63
C GLY A 15 23.96 0.00 13.68
N MET A 16 23.06 0.10 12.70
CA MET A 16 23.03 1.19 11.71
C MET A 16 22.79 2.56 12.35
N ALA A 17 21.95 2.64 13.41
CA ALA A 17 21.71 3.87 14.15
C ALA A 17 22.94 4.33 14.98
N ARG A 18 23.86 3.42 15.35
CA ARG A 18 25.06 3.74 16.15
C ARG A 18 26.29 4.16 15.33
N GLU A 19 26.36 3.79 14.05
CA GLU A 19 27.54 4.05 13.22
C GLU A 19 27.57 5.45 12.60
N ARG A 20 26.49 6.25 12.72
CA ARG A 20 26.37 7.57 12.08
C ARG A 20 26.21 8.70 13.10
N THR A 21 27.27 9.00 13.83
CA THR A 21 27.34 10.17 14.74
C THR A 21 28.28 11.24 14.20
N GLY A 22 27.88 11.91 13.12
CA GLY A 22 28.53 13.10 12.58
C GLY A 22 27.58 14.29 12.56
N PRO A 23 28.06 15.53 12.76
CA PRO A 23 27.19 16.70 13.05
C PRO A 23 26.40 17.27 11.86
N ARG A 24 26.17 16.55 10.77
CA ARG A 24 25.36 16.98 9.60
C ARG A 24 24.80 15.86 8.73
N GLU A 25 24.78 14.61 9.18
CA GLU A 25 24.07 13.57 8.45
C GLU A 25 22.58 13.64 8.81
N ARG A 26 21.70 13.76 7.78
CA ARG A 26 20.26 13.65 7.98
C ARG A 26 19.97 12.34 8.72
N ALA A 27 19.11 12.38 9.73
CA ALA A 27 18.68 11.18 10.43
C ALA A 27 18.20 10.14 9.41
N LEU A 28 18.42 8.85 9.67
CA LEU A 28 17.89 7.79 8.84
C LEU A 28 16.44 7.50 9.22
N ALA A 29 15.60 7.31 8.22
CA ALA A 29 14.32 6.65 8.36
C ALA A 29 14.52 5.14 8.29
N PHE A 30 13.87 4.42 9.23
CA PHE A 30 13.66 2.97 9.15
C PHE A 30 12.16 2.77 8.91
N ALA A 31 11.82 2.52 7.64
CA ALA A 31 10.44 2.58 7.15
C ALA A 31 9.89 1.20 6.77
N ASP A 32 8.66 0.92 7.17
CA ASP A 32 7.89 -0.23 6.69
C ASP A 32 6.60 0.28 6.04
N PHE A 33 6.43 -0.02 4.75
CA PHE A 33 5.40 0.60 3.92
C PHE A 33 4.13 -0.25 3.75
N HIS A 34 4.03 -1.42 4.43
CA HIS A 34 2.85 -2.28 4.32
C HIS A 34 2.55 -2.98 5.64
N ILE A 35 1.51 -2.48 6.33
CA ILE A 35 1.16 -2.91 7.69
C ILE A 35 -0.36 -2.92 7.86
N HIS A 36 -0.87 -4.00 8.48
CA HIS A 36 -2.28 -4.14 8.83
C HIS A 36 -2.52 -4.10 10.32
N THR A 37 -3.58 -3.43 10.73
CA THR A 37 -4.07 -3.38 12.11
C THR A 37 -5.43 -4.06 12.22
N ARG A 38 -6.03 -4.04 13.41
CA ARG A 38 -7.38 -4.59 13.64
C ARG A 38 -8.50 -3.97 12.77
N PHE A 39 -8.19 -2.92 12.00
CA PHE A 39 -9.08 -2.35 11.00
C PHE A 39 -9.12 -3.20 9.71
N SER A 40 -8.22 -4.16 9.57
CA SER A 40 -8.30 -5.24 8.58
C SER A 40 -8.90 -6.50 9.20
N ARG A 41 -9.70 -7.25 8.42
CA ARG A 41 -10.38 -8.47 8.89
C ARG A 41 -9.44 -9.56 9.37
N ASP A 42 -8.25 -9.59 8.84
CA ASP A 42 -7.22 -10.62 9.00
C ASP A 42 -6.12 -10.21 9.97
N SER A 43 -6.27 -9.07 10.65
CA SER A 43 -5.40 -8.63 11.73
C SER A 43 -6.17 -8.41 13.04
N ILE A 44 -5.52 -8.72 14.17
CA ILE A 44 -6.02 -8.44 15.53
C ILE A 44 -5.10 -7.46 16.27
N LEU A 45 -4.18 -6.85 15.54
CA LEU A 45 -3.15 -5.98 16.08
C LEU A 45 -3.75 -4.61 16.44
N SER A 46 -3.86 -4.31 17.74
CA SER A 46 -4.33 -3.00 18.19
C SER A 46 -3.28 -1.92 17.94
N GLU A 47 -3.73 -0.67 17.79
CA GLU A 47 -2.93 0.50 17.48
C GLU A 47 -1.82 0.69 18.53
N GLU A 48 -2.16 0.65 19.81
CA GLU A 48 -1.20 0.81 20.92
C GLU A 48 -0.14 -0.31 20.89
N LYS A 49 -0.56 -1.57 20.69
CA LYS A 49 0.38 -2.69 20.62
C LYS A 49 1.29 -2.57 19.40
N PHE A 50 0.73 -2.14 18.26
CA PHE A 50 1.49 -1.88 17.03
C PHE A 50 2.57 -0.82 17.28
N ILE A 51 2.18 0.38 17.76
CA ILE A 51 3.09 1.50 18.01
C ILE A 51 4.23 1.09 18.94
N ARG A 52 3.90 0.42 20.05
CA ARG A 52 4.89 -0.04 21.02
C ARG A 52 5.91 -0.98 20.38
N VAL A 53 5.44 -1.98 19.61
CA VAL A 53 6.34 -2.96 18.97
C VAL A 53 7.14 -2.32 17.84
N ALA A 54 6.55 -1.42 17.05
CA ALA A 54 7.24 -0.69 16.00
C ALA A 54 8.44 0.10 16.57
N LEU A 55 8.19 0.88 17.62
CA LEU A 55 9.25 1.63 18.32
C LEU A 55 10.30 0.72 18.97
N ASP A 56 9.88 -0.36 19.63
CA ASP A 56 10.80 -1.35 20.23
C ASP A 56 11.71 -2.01 19.20
N ARG A 57 11.28 -2.10 17.94
CA ARG A 57 12.02 -2.65 16.81
C ARG A 57 12.79 -1.61 16.02
N GLY A 58 12.68 -0.35 16.40
CA GLY A 58 13.44 0.76 15.84
C GLY A 58 12.85 1.34 14.55
N LEU A 59 11.59 1.02 14.20
CA LEU A 59 10.91 1.73 13.11
C LEU A 59 10.68 3.18 13.50
N THR A 60 10.87 4.07 12.54
CA THR A 60 10.64 5.51 12.67
C THR A 60 9.54 6.00 11.73
N HIS A 61 9.28 5.27 10.63
CA HIS A 61 8.25 5.58 9.65
C HIS A 61 7.45 4.32 9.34
N VAL A 62 6.14 4.43 9.28
CA VAL A 62 5.26 3.30 9.00
C VAL A 62 4.10 3.74 8.12
N ALA A 63 3.86 3.07 7.01
CA ALA A 63 2.62 3.20 6.29
C ALA A 63 1.63 2.12 6.79
N VAL A 64 0.52 2.58 7.35
CA VAL A 64 -0.57 1.69 7.77
C VAL A 64 -1.56 1.60 6.62
N THR A 65 -1.70 0.40 6.05
CA THR A 65 -2.34 0.15 4.76
C THR A 65 -3.46 -0.89 4.90
N ASN A 66 -4.39 -0.64 5.80
CA ASN A 66 -5.52 -1.54 6.00
C ASN A 66 -6.32 -1.74 4.72
N HIS A 67 -6.96 -2.90 4.59
CA HIS A 67 -7.78 -3.19 3.40
C HIS A 67 -8.97 -2.22 3.31
N ASN A 68 -9.06 -1.52 2.19
CA ASN A 68 -10.19 -0.68 1.76
C ASN A 68 -10.64 0.37 2.78
N ASN A 69 -9.73 0.87 3.60
CA ASN A 69 -9.98 1.98 4.50
C ASN A 69 -8.70 2.68 4.97
N VAL A 70 -8.73 3.99 5.08
CA VAL A 70 -7.67 4.83 5.63
C VAL A 70 -7.86 5.12 7.12
N GLU A 71 -9.05 4.85 7.66
CA GLU A 71 -9.42 5.15 9.05
C GLU A 71 -8.53 4.43 10.05
N GLY A 72 -8.08 3.22 9.72
CA GLY A 72 -7.14 2.51 10.57
C GLY A 72 -5.79 3.20 10.67
N ALA A 73 -5.31 3.81 9.60
CA ALA A 73 -4.08 4.61 9.62
C ALA A 73 -4.26 5.89 10.44
N MET A 74 -5.41 6.55 10.29
CA MET A 74 -5.77 7.72 11.11
C MET A 74 -5.82 7.36 12.60
N ALA A 75 -6.43 6.22 12.95
CA ALA A 75 -6.50 5.75 14.34
C ALA A 75 -5.11 5.45 14.93
N VAL A 76 -4.17 4.93 14.15
CA VAL A 76 -2.78 4.72 14.59
C VAL A 76 -2.07 6.04 14.79
N ARG A 77 -2.21 6.99 13.86
CA ARG A 77 -1.62 8.33 13.98
C ARG A 77 -2.13 9.06 15.22
N ASP A 78 -3.44 9.06 15.41
CA ASP A 78 -4.08 9.74 16.55
C ASP A 78 -3.66 9.07 17.88
N LYS A 79 -3.52 7.74 17.89
CA LYS A 79 -2.99 6.99 19.04
C LYS A 79 -1.52 7.30 19.31
N ALA A 80 -0.69 7.50 18.30
CA ALA A 80 0.71 7.90 18.48
C ALA A 80 0.81 9.29 19.14
N ALA A 81 -0.02 10.24 18.70
CA ALA A 81 -0.13 11.56 19.31
C ALA A 81 -0.64 11.48 20.77
N GLU A 82 -1.68 10.67 21.04
CA GLU A 82 -2.19 10.45 22.42
C GLU A 82 -1.10 9.88 23.35
N LEU A 83 -0.24 9.02 22.84
CA LEU A 83 0.87 8.43 23.58
C LEU A 83 2.09 9.35 23.67
N GLY A 84 2.09 10.50 22.98
CA GLY A 84 3.22 11.45 22.93
C GLY A 84 4.48 10.86 22.29
N VAL A 85 4.31 10.09 21.19
CA VAL A 85 5.42 9.43 20.47
C VAL A 85 5.40 9.74 18.97
N ASP A 86 4.60 10.67 18.54
CA ASP A 86 4.47 11.13 17.15
C ASP A 86 5.74 11.83 16.64
N ASP A 87 6.60 12.33 17.53
CA ASP A 87 7.95 12.80 17.23
C ASP A 87 8.97 11.66 16.96
N ARG A 88 8.62 10.42 17.31
CA ARG A 88 9.47 9.22 17.19
C ARG A 88 8.99 8.23 16.16
N LEU A 89 7.71 8.27 15.79
CA LEU A 89 7.07 7.38 14.82
C LEU A 89 6.16 8.19 13.90
N THR A 90 6.67 8.47 12.70
CA THR A 90 5.87 9.06 11.62
C THR A 90 4.91 8.02 11.07
N VAL A 91 3.60 8.28 11.13
CA VAL A 91 2.55 7.42 10.59
C VAL A 91 2.06 7.99 9.26
N ILE A 92 2.34 7.28 8.20
CA ILE A 92 1.90 7.59 6.84
C ILE A 92 0.52 6.97 6.64
N LEU A 93 -0.44 7.79 6.22
CA LEU A 93 -1.78 7.32 5.94
C LEU A 93 -1.78 6.56 4.60
N GLY A 94 -2.18 5.30 4.64
CA GLY A 94 -2.23 4.43 3.48
C GLY A 94 -3.44 3.53 3.47
N GLU A 95 -3.62 2.84 2.36
CA GLU A 95 -4.71 1.91 2.14
C GLU A 95 -4.29 0.86 1.12
N GLU A 96 -4.56 -0.42 1.40
CA GLU A 96 -4.49 -1.48 0.39
C GLU A 96 -5.86 -1.65 -0.24
N VAL A 97 -5.98 -1.16 -1.47
CA VAL A 97 -7.25 -1.08 -2.21
C VAL A 97 -7.48 -2.34 -3.02
N SER A 98 -8.63 -2.98 -2.80
CA SER A 98 -9.09 -4.09 -3.64
C SER A 98 -9.68 -3.55 -4.94
N THR A 99 -8.90 -3.61 -6.01
CA THR A 99 -9.33 -3.21 -7.35
C THR A 99 -9.94 -4.39 -8.12
N SER A 100 -10.56 -4.14 -9.26
CA SER A 100 -11.02 -5.19 -10.18
C SER A 100 -9.87 -5.98 -10.81
N ASP A 101 -8.63 -5.46 -10.75
CA ASP A 101 -7.44 -6.03 -11.34
C ASP A 101 -6.49 -6.73 -10.34
N GLY A 102 -6.75 -6.57 -9.06
CA GLY A 102 -5.95 -7.02 -7.92
C GLY A 102 -5.68 -5.89 -6.94
N GLU A 103 -4.79 -6.08 -5.97
CA GLU A 103 -4.50 -5.09 -4.93
C GLU A 103 -3.50 -4.03 -5.40
N VAL A 104 -3.78 -2.79 -5.00
CA VAL A 104 -2.90 -1.62 -5.16
C VAL A 104 -2.84 -0.88 -3.83
N VAL A 105 -1.68 -0.47 -3.41
CA VAL A 105 -1.49 0.33 -2.18
C VAL A 105 -1.32 1.80 -2.54
N GLY A 106 -2.11 2.65 -1.88
CA GLY A 106 -1.88 4.08 -1.85
C GLY A 106 -1.25 4.50 -0.53
N ILE A 107 -0.26 5.38 -0.57
CA ILE A 107 0.32 6.00 0.63
C ILE A 107 0.28 7.52 0.52
N PHE A 108 0.35 8.23 1.66
CA PHE A 108 0.07 9.67 1.80
C PHE A 108 -1.35 10.07 1.43
N LEU A 109 -2.31 9.19 1.70
CA LEU A 109 -3.72 9.43 1.43
C LEU A 109 -4.34 10.41 2.43
N GLN A 110 -5.41 11.07 2.00
CA GLN A 110 -6.22 11.97 2.83
C GLN A 110 -7.61 11.38 3.12
N ARG A 111 -8.09 10.50 2.27
CA ARG A 111 -9.40 9.83 2.34
C ARG A 111 -9.35 8.46 1.70
N THR A 112 -10.27 7.60 2.10
CA THR A 112 -10.46 6.25 1.54
C THR A 112 -10.73 6.30 0.03
N ILE A 113 -10.11 5.38 -0.71
CA ILE A 113 -10.31 5.17 -2.14
C ILE A 113 -11.50 4.24 -2.35
N PRO A 114 -12.40 4.51 -3.31
CA PRO A 114 -13.45 3.56 -3.67
C PRO A 114 -12.86 2.23 -4.14
N ARG A 115 -13.34 1.13 -3.56
CA ARG A 115 -12.96 -0.21 -4.02
C ARG A 115 -13.66 -0.60 -5.32
N GLY A 116 -13.10 -1.58 -6.03
CA GLY A 116 -13.70 -2.12 -7.26
C GLY A 116 -13.44 -1.31 -8.52
N LEU A 117 -12.75 -0.17 -8.41
CA LEU A 117 -12.15 0.51 -9.55
C LEU A 117 -11.13 -0.41 -10.24
N THR A 118 -10.76 -0.14 -11.47
CA THR A 118 -9.58 -0.73 -12.10
C THR A 118 -8.31 -0.25 -11.40
N ALA A 119 -7.21 -0.98 -11.54
CA ALA A 119 -5.93 -0.55 -10.98
C ALA A 119 -5.48 0.83 -11.52
N ALA A 120 -5.80 1.13 -12.78
CA ALA A 120 -5.47 2.42 -13.40
C ALA A 120 -6.28 3.58 -12.80
N GLU A 121 -7.59 3.40 -12.60
CA GLU A 121 -8.46 4.39 -11.94
C GLU A 121 -8.09 4.58 -10.47
N THR A 122 -7.74 3.48 -9.78
CA THR A 122 -7.24 3.53 -8.40
C THR A 122 -5.96 4.35 -8.31
N ALA A 123 -5.01 4.15 -9.24
CA ALA A 123 -3.79 4.94 -9.31
C ALA A 123 -4.08 6.43 -9.54
N ASP A 124 -5.06 6.77 -10.39
CA ASP A 124 -5.47 8.15 -10.63
C ASP A 124 -6.10 8.78 -9.36
N GLU A 125 -6.94 8.04 -8.63
CA GLU A 125 -7.53 8.49 -7.36
C GLU A 125 -6.48 8.71 -6.25
N ILE A 126 -5.46 7.84 -6.16
CA ILE A 126 -4.33 8.00 -5.24
C ILE A 126 -3.57 9.29 -5.56
N ARG A 127 -3.21 9.50 -6.82
CA ARG A 127 -2.47 10.69 -7.28
C ARG A 127 -3.28 11.98 -7.16
N ALA A 128 -4.60 11.91 -7.34
CA ALA A 128 -5.50 13.05 -7.13
C ALA A 128 -5.50 13.55 -5.68
N GLN A 129 -5.07 12.72 -4.73
CA GLN A 129 -4.88 13.10 -3.32
C GLN A 129 -3.45 13.57 -3.02
N GLY A 130 -2.54 13.55 -3.99
CA GLY A 130 -1.11 13.82 -3.80
C GLY A 130 -0.35 12.61 -3.22
N GLY A 131 -0.94 11.42 -3.28
CA GLY A 131 -0.35 10.18 -2.79
C GLY A 131 0.52 9.47 -3.84
N LEU A 132 1.27 8.45 -3.39
CA LEU A 132 2.09 7.57 -4.22
C LEU A 132 1.43 6.20 -4.35
N VAL A 133 1.57 5.65 -5.56
CA VAL A 133 1.06 4.32 -5.93
C VAL A 133 2.13 3.28 -5.71
N SER A 134 1.85 2.31 -4.84
CA SER A 134 2.70 1.15 -4.60
C SER A 134 1.99 -0.13 -5.02
N VAL A 135 2.73 -1.07 -5.61
CA VAL A 135 2.18 -2.39 -5.95
C VAL A 135 2.70 -3.43 -4.96
N PRO A 136 1.79 -4.02 -4.14
CA PRO A 136 2.17 -5.00 -3.14
C PRO A 136 2.35 -6.39 -3.79
N HIS A 137 3.29 -7.20 -3.25
CA HIS A 137 3.49 -8.63 -3.57
C HIS A 137 3.04 -9.10 -4.98
N PRO A 138 3.50 -8.47 -6.09
CA PRO A 138 2.87 -8.51 -7.42
C PRO A 138 2.79 -9.90 -8.05
N PHE A 139 3.63 -10.84 -7.63
CA PHE A 139 3.76 -12.16 -8.27
C PHE A 139 3.50 -13.33 -7.31
N ASP A 140 2.82 -13.11 -6.15
CA ASP A 140 2.50 -14.18 -5.22
C ASP A 140 1.22 -14.93 -5.64
N PRO A 141 1.29 -16.11 -6.27
CA PRO A 141 0.12 -16.83 -6.76
C PRO A 141 -0.74 -17.44 -5.64
N PHE A 142 -0.23 -17.42 -4.39
CA PHE A 142 -0.95 -17.89 -3.22
C PHE A 142 -1.87 -16.82 -2.62
N ARG A 143 -1.80 -15.60 -3.15
CA ARG A 143 -2.73 -14.51 -2.86
C ARG A 143 -3.67 -14.29 -4.03
N PRO A 144 -4.95 -14.69 -3.91
CA PRO A 144 -5.92 -14.49 -4.99
C PRO A 144 -6.12 -13.03 -5.38
N SER A 145 -5.78 -12.13 -4.47
CA SER A 145 -5.92 -10.67 -4.61
C SER A 145 -4.71 -9.99 -5.24
N HIS A 146 -3.59 -10.69 -5.53
CA HIS A 146 -2.45 -10.05 -6.20
C HIS A 146 -2.86 -9.49 -7.57
N ILE A 147 -2.25 -8.38 -7.96
CA ILE A 147 -2.53 -7.74 -9.25
C ILE A 147 -2.21 -8.69 -10.42
N ARG A 148 -3.10 -8.76 -11.41
CA ARG A 148 -2.86 -9.56 -12.62
C ARG A 148 -1.73 -8.94 -13.46
N ARG A 149 -0.98 -9.81 -14.15
CA ARG A 149 0.22 -9.40 -14.92
C ARG A 149 -0.08 -8.32 -15.97
N GLU A 150 -1.14 -8.48 -16.76
CA GLU A 150 -1.46 -7.54 -17.82
C GLU A 150 -1.81 -6.12 -17.30
N PRO A 151 -2.70 -5.94 -16.29
CA PRO A 151 -2.89 -4.64 -15.64
C PRO A 151 -1.60 -4.07 -15.03
N LEU A 152 -0.77 -4.89 -14.40
CA LEU A 152 0.50 -4.48 -13.83
C LEU A 152 1.44 -3.91 -14.90
N GLU A 153 1.60 -4.60 -16.03
CA GLU A 153 2.43 -4.16 -17.16
C GLU A 153 1.89 -2.84 -17.74
N ARG A 154 0.56 -2.70 -17.91
CA ARG A 154 -0.04 -1.44 -18.36
C ARG A 154 0.21 -0.28 -17.42
N LEU A 155 0.12 -0.49 -16.11
CA LEU A 155 0.44 0.54 -15.12
C LEU A 155 1.91 0.97 -15.20
N ALA A 156 2.82 0.00 -15.34
CA ALA A 156 4.26 0.28 -15.46
C ALA A 156 4.58 1.05 -16.74
N GLU A 157 4.04 0.62 -17.90
CA GLU A 157 4.21 1.28 -19.20
C GLU A 157 3.60 2.71 -19.20
N ALA A 158 2.53 2.93 -18.44
CA ALA A 158 1.92 4.24 -18.28
C ALA A 158 2.63 5.14 -17.23
N GLY A 159 3.68 4.66 -16.57
CA GLY A 159 4.37 5.39 -15.50
C GLY A 159 3.47 5.68 -14.30
N LYS A 160 2.52 4.78 -13.99
CA LYS A 160 1.55 4.94 -12.92
C LYS A 160 1.93 4.18 -11.63
N ILE A 161 3.13 3.62 -11.55
CA ILE A 161 3.65 2.95 -10.36
C ILE A 161 4.83 3.77 -9.84
N ASP A 162 4.74 4.23 -8.60
CA ASP A 162 5.79 5.01 -7.95
C ASP A 162 6.71 4.13 -7.10
N LEU A 163 6.17 3.02 -6.56
CA LEU A 163 6.87 2.04 -5.73
C LEU A 163 6.40 0.61 -6.06
N ILE A 164 7.27 -0.38 -5.88
CA ILE A 164 6.89 -1.79 -5.99
C ILE A 164 7.57 -2.61 -4.91
N GLU A 165 6.85 -3.56 -4.32
CA GLU A 165 7.43 -4.49 -3.35
C GLU A 165 8.31 -5.51 -4.06
N VAL A 166 9.62 -5.31 -4.01
CA VAL A 166 10.62 -6.27 -4.49
C VAL A 166 10.91 -7.34 -3.44
N PHE A 167 10.53 -7.08 -2.20
CA PHE A 167 10.58 -8.05 -1.12
C PHE A 167 9.38 -7.87 -0.19
N ASN A 168 8.55 -8.90 -0.08
CA ASN A 168 7.49 -8.96 0.92
C ASN A 168 7.74 -10.18 1.81
N SER A 169 7.74 -9.96 3.15
CA SER A 169 8.08 -11.00 4.14
C SER A 169 7.14 -12.20 4.11
N ARG A 170 5.90 -12.01 3.67
CA ARG A 170 4.86 -13.07 3.66
C ARG A 170 4.81 -13.86 2.37
N VAL A 171 5.53 -13.45 1.34
CA VAL A 171 5.64 -14.20 0.08
C VAL A 171 6.25 -15.58 0.36
N THR A 172 5.51 -16.62 -0.01
CA THR A 172 5.84 -18.01 0.35
C THR A 172 7.14 -18.47 -0.31
N PHE A 173 7.35 -18.17 -1.57
CA PHE A 173 8.54 -18.60 -2.33
C PHE A 173 9.37 -17.41 -2.78
N HIS A 174 10.64 -17.42 -2.44
CA HIS A 174 11.60 -16.35 -2.76
C HIS A 174 11.64 -15.96 -4.25
N ARG A 175 11.39 -16.91 -5.15
CA ARG A 175 11.37 -16.67 -6.59
C ARG A 175 10.37 -15.57 -7.00
N HIS A 176 9.27 -15.39 -6.25
CA HIS A 176 8.27 -14.36 -6.56
C HIS A 176 8.77 -12.97 -6.15
N ASN A 177 9.55 -12.86 -5.06
CA ASN A 177 10.27 -11.63 -4.73
C ASN A 177 11.36 -11.32 -5.77
N GLN A 178 12.06 -12.35 -6.29
CA GLN A 178 13.03 -12.16 -7.37
C GLN A 178 12.35 -11.68 -8.65
N GLU A 179 11.21 -12.27 -9.04
CA GLU A 179 10.43 -11.84 -10.19
C GLU A 179 9.97 -10.37 -10.04
N ALA A 180 9.58 -9.95 -8.84
CA ALA A 180 9.23 -8.57 -8.54
C ALA A 180 10.44 -7.62 -8.70
N ALA A 181 11.62 -8.03 -8.23
CA ALA A 181 12.84 -7.25 -8.39
C ALA A 181 13.27 -7.13 -9.86
N GLU A 182 13.13 -8.21 -10.65
CA GLU A 182 13.42 -8.20 -12.09
C GLU A 182 12.44 -7.30 -12.85
N PHE A 183 11.16 -7.31 -12.45
CA PHE A 183 10.14 -6.42 -13.01
C PHE A 183 10.45 -4.95 -12.68
N ALA A 184 10.72 -4.65 -11.42
CA ALA A 184 11.12 -3.30 -10.97
C ALA A 184 12.31 -2.76 -11.76
N ALA A 185 13.35 -3.58 -11.93
CA ALA A 185 14.54 -3.20 -12.70
C ALA A 185 14.23 -2.96 -14.19
N ARG A 186 13.33 -3.76 -14.80
CA ARG A 186 12.93 -3.61 -16.21
C ARG A 186 12.24 -2.29 -16.49
N TYR A 187 11.38 -1.85 -15.57
CA TYR A 187 10.57 -0.63 -15.74
C TYR A 187 11.14 0.56 -14.98
N GLU A 188 12.34 0.41 -14.38
CA GLU A 188 13.03 1.45 -13.58
C GLU A 188 12.17 1.99 -12.42
N ILE A 189 11.36 1.10 -11.80
CA ILE A 189 10.49 1.44 -10.68
C ILE A 189 11.27 1.27 -9.36
N PRO A 190 11.23 2.24 -8.44
CA PRO A 190 11.83 2.11 -7.12
C PRO A 190 11.31 0.90 -6.35
N GLY A 191 12.22 0.01 -5.93
CA GLY A 191 11.91 -1.19 -5.17
C GLY A 191 11.95 -0.94 -3.67
N ILE A 192 10.95 -1.44 -2.95
CA ILE A 192 10.87 -1.40 -1.49
C ILE A 192 10.71 -2.80 -0.89
N ALA A 193 11.08 -2.95 0.38
CA ALA A 193 10.72 -4.11 1.17
C ALA A 193 9.57 -3.80 2.11
N ALA A 194 8.68 -4.77 2.31
CA ALA A 194 7.51 -4.65 3.15
C ALA A 194 7.35 -5.87 4.06
N SER A 195 6.91 -5.65 5.31
CA SER A 195 6.64 -6.76 6.22
C SER A 195 5.28 -7.38 5.97
N ASP A 196 4.32 -6.58 5.52
CA ASP A 196 2.92 -6.98 5.34
C ASP A 196 2.37 -7.59 6.65
N SER A 197 2.70 -6.91 7.76
CA SER A 197 2.46 -7.45 9.08
C SER A 197 0.99 -7.41 9.48
N HIS A 198 0.48 -8.55 9.96
CA HIS A 198 -0.87 -8.73 10.52
C HIS A 198 -0.84 -9.09 12.00
N SER A 199 0.36 -9.26 12.53
CA SER A 199 0.60 -9.59 13.93
C SER A 199 1.84 -8.90 14.46
N SER A 200 1.94 -8.78 15.79
CA SER A 200 3.12 -8.19 16.43
C SER A 200 4.43 -8.94 16.18
N PHE A 201 4.39 -10.17 15.69
CA PHE A 201 5.58 -10.95 15.37
C PHE A 201 6.19 -10.55 14.03
N GLU A 202 5.37 -10.04 13.11
CA GLU A 202 5.76 -9.72 11.73
C GLU A 202 6.31 -8.30 11.58
N ILE A 203 5.97 -7.37 12.50
CA ILE A 203 6.40 -5.97 12.43
C ILE A 203 7.92 -5.90 12.26
N ALA A 204 8.41 -5.07 11.33
CA ALA A 204 9.82 -4.90 10.99
C ALA A 204 10.56 -6.21 10.61
N MET A 205 9.86 -7.24 10.12
CA MET A 205 10.53 -8.38 9.46
C MET A 205 11.18 -7.94 8.15
N SER A 206 10.64 -6.91 7.54
CA SER A 206 11.27 -6.15 6.46
C SER A 206 11.15 -4.67 6.75
N PHE A 207 12.14 -3.91 6.31
CA PHE A 207 12.16 -2.45 6.42
C PHE A 207 13.11 -1.86 5.39
N ASN A 208 12.99 -0.56 5.20
CA ASN A 208 13.82 0.25 4.32
C ASN A 208 14.61 1.24 5.15
N ALA A 209 15.90 1.38 4.88
CA ALA A 209 16.78 2.36 5.50
C ALA A 209 17.15 3.42 4.45
N MET A 210 16.77 4.68 4.69
CA MET A 210 16.97 5.78 3.74
C MET A 210 17.07 7.10 4.51
N PRO A 211 17.47 8.22 3.87
CA PRO A 211 17.36 9.53 4.51
C PRO A 211 15.96 9.80 5.04
N ALA A 212 15.83 10.43 6.22
CA ALA A 212 14.53 10.75 6.81
C ALA A 212 13.71 11.66 5.89
N PHE A 213 12.40 11.48 5.88
CA PHE A 213 11.44 12.20 5.05
C PHE A 213 10.15 12.46 5.82
N GLU A 214 9.45 13.55 5.49
CA GLU A 214 8.17 13.92 6.11
C GLU A 214 7.01 14.00 5.10
N ASN A 215 7.32 14.04 3.81
CA ASN A 215 6.35 14.21 2.73
C ASN A 215 6.75 13.41 1.48
N VAL A 216 5.91 13.47 0.44
CA VAL A 216 6.07 12.73 -0.82
C VAL A 216 7.38 13.11 -1.51
N ASP A 217 7.65 14.41 -1.71
CA ASP A 217 8.83 14.87 -2.44
C ASP A 217 10.14 14.41 -1.77
N GLU A 218 10.16 14.44 -0.43
CA GLU A 218 11.31 13.98 0.35
C GLU A 218 11.47 12.46 0.30
N LEU A 219 10.36 11.70 0.30
CA LEU A 219 10.41 10.24 0.13
C LEU A 219 10.95 9.89 -1.27
N GLU A 220 10.45 10.52 -2.33
CA GLU A 220 10.95 10.27 -3.68
C GLU A 220 12.46 10.54 -3.79
N ALA A 221 12.95 11.62 -3.18
CA ALA A 221 14.38 11.91 -3.13
C ALA A 221 15.18 10.89 -2.28
N ALA A 222 14.58 10.38 -1.21
CA ALA A 222 15.21 9.41 -0.30
C ALA A 222 15.30 8.00 -0.93
N LEU A 223 14.35 7.61 -1.78
CA LEU A 223 14.32 6.31 -2.46
C LEU A 223 15.58 6.02 -3.29
N ALA A 224 16.25 7.05 -3.83
CA ALA A 224 17.51 6.88 -4.54
C ALA A 224 18.65 6.33 -3.67
N GLN A 225 18.50 6.42 -2.34
CA GLN A 225 19.47 5.93 -1.35
C GLN A 225 18.87 4.83 -0.47
N ASN A 226 17.79 4.20 -0.92
CA ASN A 226 17.13 3.14 -0.16
C ASN A 226 17.96 1.88 -0.09
N GLU A 227 18.25 1.43 1.12
CA GLU A 227 18.80 0.11 1.43
C GLU A 227 17.71 -0.70 2.14
N TRP A 228 17.13 -1.67 1.44
CA TRP A 228 16.10 -2.50 2.05
C TRP A 228 16.67 -3.76 2.72
N HIS A 229 16.03 -4.15 3.80
CA HIS A 229 16.34 -5.34 4.58
C HIS A 229 15.09 -6.20 4.74
N GLY A 230 15.23 -7.52 4.63
CA GLY A 230 14.07 -8.39 4.75
C GLY A 230 14.42 -9.79 5.23
N SER A 231 13.53 -10.32 6.05
CA SER A 231 13.50 -11.73 6.43
C SER A 231 12.12 -12.30 6.14
N ARG A 232 12.08 -13.55 5.66
CA ARG A 232 10.79 -14.19 5.34
C ARG A 232 10.08 -14.65 6.60
N SER A 233 8.79 -14.47 6.62
CA SER A 233 7.90 -15.10 7.59
C SER A 233 7.89 -16.62 7.43
N THR A 234 7.65 -17.33 8.51
CA THR A 234 7.45 -18.79 8.42
C THR A 234 6.05 -19.08 7.89
N VAL A 235 5.88 -20.21 7.20
CA VAL A 235 4.55 -20.64 6.69
C VAL A 235 3.49 -20.70 7.81
N LEU A 236 3.91 -20.90 9.05
CA LEU A 236 3.02 -20.89 10.22
C LEU A 236 2.35 -19.53 10.46
N ILE A 237 2.87 -18.43 9.92
CA ILE A 237 2.27 -17.11 10.08
C ILE A 237 0.90 -17.01 9.39
N HIS A 238 0.68 -17.76 8.32
CA HIS A 238 -0.64 -17.82 7.67
C HIS A 238 -1.72 -18.44 8.59
N LEU A 239 -1.32 -19.20 9.61
CA LEU A 239 -2.25 -19.69 10.62
C LEU A 239 -2.72 -18.58 11.55
N THR A 240 -1.89 -17.59 11.84
CA THR A 240 -2.27 -16.42 12.68
C THR A 240 -3.33 -15.58 11.97
N THR A 241 -3.18 -15.37 10.66
CA THR A 241 -4.18 -14.67 9.83
C THR A 241 -5.53 -15.42 9.83
N ARG A 242 -5.51 -16.75 9.62
CA ARG A 242 -6.73 -17.55 9.68
C ARG A 242 -7.38 -17.52 11.07
N TYR A 243 -6.56 -17.52 12.13
CA TYR A 243 -7.06 -17.35 13.49
C TYR A 243 -7.68 -15.95 13.69
N ALA A 244 -7.07 -14.90 13.16
CA ALA A 244 -7.59 -13.54 13.25
C ALA A 244 -8.96 -13.43 12.56
N VAL A 245 -9.08 -13.92 11.32
CA VAL A 245 -10.35 -13.96 10.59
C VAL A 245 -11.43 -14.72 11.40
N TRP A 246 -11.10 -15.91 11.88
CA TRP A 246 -12.03 -16.69 12.70
C TRP A 246 -12.41 -15.98 14.00
N SER A 247 -11.44 -15.42 14.71
CA SER A 247 -11.65 -14.66 15.96
C SER A 247 -12.58 -13.47 15.74
N ASN A 248 -12.39 -12.72 14.64
CA ASN A 248 -13.21 -11.57 14.29
C ASN A 248 -14.65 -11.99 13.93
N ILE A 249 -14.84 -13.10 13.22
CA ILE A 249 -16.18 -13.69 12.94
C ILE A 249 -16.88 -14.05 14.26
N VAL A 250 -16.20 -14.77 15.15
CA VAL A 250 -16.78 -15.19 16.45
C VAL A 250 -17.13 -14.00 17.33
N ARG A 251 -16.28 -12.97 17.36
CA ARG A 251 -16.57 -11.72 18.09
C ARG A 251 -17.82 -11.03 17.55
N GLY A 252 -17.97 -10.97 16.23
CA GLY A 252 -19.17 -10.44 15.58
C GLY A 252 -20.44 -11.20 15.99
N TRP A 253 -20.38 -12.54 16.03
CA TRP A 253 -21.50 -13.38 16.45
C TRP A 253 -21.87 -13.19 17.94
N LEU A 254 -20.90 -12.94 18.79
CA LEU A 254 -21.11 -12.71 20.23
C LEU A 254 -21.56 -11.26 20.57
N GLY A 255 -21.79 -10.40 19.58
CA GLY A 255 -22.17 -9.00 19.78
C GLY A 255 -21.10 -8.18 20.52
N LYS A 256 -19.88 -8.73 20.65
CA LYS A 256 -18.74 -8.04 21.31
C LYS A 256 -18.01 -7.10 20.37
N GLY A 257 -18.69 -6.64 19.31
CA GLY A 257 -18.13 -5.84 18.24
C GLY A 257 -16.79 -6.42 17.73
N THR A 258 -16.66 -6.72 16.48
CA THR A 258 -15.33 -6.64 15.88
C THR A 258 -14.85 -5.23 16.22
N ALA A 259 -13.61 -5.05 16.53
CA ALA A 259 -13.07 -3.71 16.89
C ALA A 259 -13.43 -2.64 15.86
N THR A 260 -13.94 -3.07 14.71
CA THR A 260 -14.72 -2.35 13.70
C THR A 260 -15.47 -3.38 12.86
N GLU A 261 -16.71 -3.12 12.47
CA GLU A 261 -17.19 -3.69 11.22
C GLU A 261 -16.11 -3.39 10.17
N PRO A 262 -15.79 -4.35 9.27
CA PRO A 262 -14.89 -4.00 8.18
C PRO A 262 -15.56 -2.82 7.48
N ILE A 263 -14.99 -1.63 7.64
CA ILE A 263 -15.37 -0.48 6.84
C ILE A 263 -14.93 -0.88 5.45
N LEU A 264 -15.85 -1.51 4.74
CA LEU A 264 -15.69 -1.72 3.33
C LEU A 264 -15.69 -0.30 2.77
N GLY A 265 -14.59 0.14 2.22
CA GLY A 265 -14.53 1.41 1.53
C GLY A 265 -15.71 1.56 0.58
N PRO A 266 -16.10 2.77 0.21
CA PRO A 266 -17.20 2.99 -0.70
C PRO A 266 -17.00 2.15 -1.98
N GLU A 267 -18.07 1.53 -2.47
CA GLU A 267 -18.00 0.87 -3.77
C GLU A 267 -17.86 1.95 -4.86
N ALA A 268 -17.12 1.62 -5.91
CA ALA A 268 -17.08 2.46 -7.10
C ALA A 268 -18.51 2.71 -7.60
N PRO A 269 -18.84 3.92 -8.04
CA PRO A 269 -20.13 4.16 -8.67
C PRO A 269 -20.32 3.16 -9.83
N ALA A 270 -21.52 2.56 -9.92
CA ALA A 270 -21.83 1.68 -11.04
C ALA A 270 -21.51 2.40 -12.35
N GLU A 271 -20.80 1.73 -13.27
CA GLU A 271 -20.56 2.28 -14.61
C GLU A 271 -21.89 2.79 -15.17
N VAL A 272 -21.98 4.08 -15.37
CA VAL A 272 -23.02 4.64 -16.22
C VAL A 272 -22.68 4.12 -17.61
N LYS A 273 -23.37 3.06 -18.05
CA LYS A 273 -23.27 2.62 -19.43
C LYS A 273 -23.62 3.84 -20.27
N ALA A 274 -22.61 4.39 -20.95
CA ALA A 274 -22.88 5.40 -21.97
C ALA A 274 -23.87 4.77 -22.93
N GLU A 275 -25.06 5.38 -23.06
CA GLU A 275 -25.97 4.98 -24.11
C GLU A 275 -25.19 5.09 -25.41
N PRO A 276 -25.26 4.09 -26.29
CA PRO A 276 -24.62 4.18 -27.59
C PRO A 276 -25.16 5.43 -28.27
N ILE A 277 -24.27 6.35 -28.60
CA ILE A 277 -24.59 7.48 -29.45
C ILE A 277 -25.02 6.86 -30.79
N GLU A 278 -26.30 6.88 -31.10
CA GLU A 278 -26.77 6.45 -32.41
C GLU A 278 -26.03 7.28 -33.46
N ALA A 279 -25.37 6.60 -34.35
CA ALA A 279 -24.75 7.26 -35.49
C ALA A 279 -25.85 7.95 -36.29
N PRO A 280 -25.66 9.21 -36.75
CA PRO A 280 -26.65 9.91 -37.53
C PRO A 280 -27.03 9.07 -38.77
N THR A 281 -28.32 8.95 -39.03
CA THR A 281 -28.82 8.21 -40.19
C THR A 281 -28.36 8.89 -41.47
N PRO A 282 -28.20 8.17 -42.59
CA PRO A 282 -27.77 8.75 -43.88
C PRO A 282 -28.65 9.92 -44.39
N GLU A 283 -29.86 10.07 -43.87
CA GLU A 283 -30.78 11.17 -44.21
C GLU A 283 -30.44 12.48 -43.45
N GLU A 284 -29.63 12.46 -42.40
CA GLU A 284 -29.25 13.65 -41.64
C GLU A 284 -27.92 14.28 -42.11
N LEU A 285 -27.28 13.70 -43.09
CA LEU A 285 -26.08 14.28 -43.69
C LEU A 285 -26.47 15.28 -44.76
N PRO A 286 -25.96 16.53 -44.75
CA PRO A 286 -26.23 17.50 -45.80
C PRO A 286 -25.72 16.97 -47.15
N ASP A 287 -26.53 17.13 -48.19
CA ASP A 287 -26.23 16.77 -49.58
C ASP A 287 -24.93 17.48 -50.04
N PRO A 288 -23.88 16.75 -50.45
CA PRO A 288 -22.63 17.35 -50.91
C PRO A 288 -22.74 18.09 -52.25
N GLY A 289 -23.94 18.19 -52.83
CA GLY A 289 -24.20 18.79 -54.13
C GLY A 289 -24.89 20.17 -54.13
N ASP A 290 -25.12 20.80 -52.96
CA ASP A 290 -25.78 22.10 -52.91
C ASP A 290 -24.77 23.27 -52.98
N PRO A 291 -24.68 24.03 -54.09
CA PRO A 291 -23.68 25.07 -54.30
C PRO A 291 -24.02 26.44 -53.64
N GLU A 292 -25.13 26.58 -52.90
CA GLU A 292 -25.55 27.87 -52.33
C GLU A 292 -25.04 28.16 -50.89
N ALA A 293 -24.26 27.27 -50.24
CA ALA A 293 -23.75 27.47 -48.88
C ALA A 293 -22.43 28.27 -48.76
N SER A 294 -22.03 28.98 -49.85
CA SER A 294 -20.73 29.68 -49.91
C SER A 294 -20.83 31.20 -50.04
N SER A 295 -21.85 31.83 -49.51
CA SER A 295 -21.89 33.31 -49.51
C SER A 295 -22.58 33.85 -48.25
N ASP A 296 -21.95 33.76 -47.11
CA ASP A 296 -22.12 34.74 -46.02
C ASP A 296 -21.02 34.62 -44.96
N ARG A 297 -19.82 35.17 -45.22
CA ARG A 297 -18.89 35.70 -44.23
C ARG A 297 -18.16 36.87 -44.82
N GLY A 298 -18.76 38.06 -44.64
CA GLY A 298 -18.08 39.31 -44.68
C GLY A 298 -17.70 39.74 -43.27
#